data_9559bacb942c90b0502c6a2e0db38aa0
#
_entry.id   9559bacb942c90b0502c6a2e0db38aa0
#
_cell.length_a   1.000
_cell.length_b   1.000
_cell.length_c   1.000
_cell.angle_alpha   90.00
_cell.angle_beta   90.00
_cell.angle_gamma   90.00
#
_symmetry.space_group_name_H-M   'P 1'
#
loop_
_entity.id
_entity.type
_entity.pdbx_description
1 polymer ?
#
loop_
_entity_poly.entity_id
_entity_poly.type
_entity_poly.pdbx_seq_one_letter_code
_entity_poly.pdbx_strand_id
1 'polypeptide(L)'
;MGASAARAQTPPKTKQVKDQAEYDLYKSATTTADASKRLPILNTWKEKYPESDFKEERLLIYLTTYQALNQPAKMVETAQEILAMNPKEAHALLALTLLTATYPNPPTADSLALGEKAAAGLLEADKPAEVKDDATWKKIKTDEAHKARVFIAMARKQPEVAEQEYVKWLAESPEQAHISYGLGNTILAEKKHERYSEMLFHWARAASLTGPGALQGPLQKQIDAYFVKQYTSIHGPDEAGLKELRALAVSQPMPPAGFKIKTKGEMEAENQERMAKADPQLALWKTIKDQLTSANGEQYFETSVKGAGLPGGANGVTKFKGKLISQKPALRPKELVVGISSPDTPEVTLKFENALPGKAEPGTTIEFEGVPSAFTKEPFMLTFDVEGKDKITGWPAQAPPAKKAVVRKKKQ
;
A
#
# COMPACT_ATOMS: atom_id res chain seq x y z
N MET A 1 -45.98 43.32 4.41
CA MET A 1 -46.75 42.55 3.43
C MET A 1 -46.01 42.58 2.11
N GLY A 2 -45.27 41.56 1.81
CA GLY A 2 -44.49 41.40 0.57
C GLY A 2 -45.24 40.38 -0.30
N ALA A 3 -45.85 40.84 -1.38
CA ALA A 3 -46.51 39.99 -2.38
C ALA A 3 -45.42 39.24 -3.17
N SER A 4 -45.37 37.94 -3.00
CA SER A 4 -44.54 37.04 -3.83
C SER A 4 -45.29 36.91 -5.18
N ALA A 5 -44.71 37.53 -6.23
CA ALA A 5 -45.22 37.37 -7.59
C ALA A 5 -44.88 35.94 -8.04
N ALA A 6 -45.87 35.06 -8.03
CA ALA A 6 -45.81 33.78 -8.70
C ALA A 6 -45.62 34.04 -10.22
N ARG A 7 -44.43 33.72 -10.77
CA ARG A 7 -44.22 33.64 -12.20
C ARG A 7 -45.10 32.54 -12.76
N ALA A 8 -46.16 32.93 -13.48
CA ALA A 8 -46.96 32.01 -14.27
C ALA A 8 -46.05 31.31 -15.29
N GLN A 9 -45.89 29.99 -15.16
CA GLN A 9 -45.23 29.18 -16.18
C GLN A 9 -46.13 29.20 -17.42
N THR A 10 -45.61 29.75 -18.50
CA THR A 10 -46.28 29.66 -19.81
C THR A 10 -46.38 28.18 -20.17
N PRO A 11 -47.57 27.67 -20.55
CA PRO A 11 -47.70 26.26 -20.94
C PRO A 11 -46.70 25.94 -22.08
N PRO A 12 -46.12 24.75 -22.12
CA PRO A 12 -45.17 24.37 -23.15
C PRO A 12 -45.86 24.46 -24.53
N LYS A 13 -45.21 25.16 -25.48
CA LYS A 13 -45.67 25.29 -26.85
C LYS A 13 -45.73 23.88 -27.46
N THR A 14 -46.89 23.48 -27.98
CA THR A 14 -47.05 22.20 -28.70
C THR A 14 -46.16 22.24 -29.97
N LYS A 15 -45.15 21.32 -30.04
CA LYS A 15 -44.30 21.18 -31.22
C LYS A 15 -45.11 20.76 -32.45
N GLN A 16 -44.86 21.39 -33.58
CA GLN A 16 -45.54 21.07 -34.83
C GLN A 16 -44.54 20.97 -35.98
N VAL A 17 -44.76 19.99 -36.86
CA VAL A 17 -44.01 19.92 -38.14
C VAL A 17 -44.51 21.02 -39.06
N LYS A 18 -43.65 21.60 -39.88
CA LYS A 18 -43.98 22.68 -40.81
C LYS A 18 -44.88 22.19 -41.95
N ASP A 19 -44.61 20.97 -42.41
CA ASP A 19 -45.36 20.33 -43.52
C ASP A 19 -45.12 18.81 -43.53
N GLN A 20 -45.73 18.12 -44.49
CA GLN A 20 -45.60 16.66 -44.67
C GLN A 20 -44.14 16.23 -44.96
N ALA A 21 -43.39 17.05 -45.70
CA ALA A 21 -42.00 16.73 -46.04
C ALA A 21 -41.09 16.77 -44.82
N GLU A 22 -41.33 17.69 -43.88
CA GLU A 22 -40.64 17.67 -42.60
C GLU A 22 -40.97 16.43 -41.76
N TYR A 23 -42.26 16.06 -41.71
CA TYR A 23 -42.70 14.84 -41.04
C TYR A 23 -42.03 13.59 -41.63
N ASP A 24 -41.93 13.49 -42.95
CA ASP A 24 -41.32 12.36 -43.64
C ASP A 24 -39.81 12.29 -43.33
N LEU A 25 -39.10 13.41 -43.22
CA LEU A 25 -37.69 13.47 -42.81
C LEU A 25 -37.54 13.07 -41.34
N TYR A 26 -38.37 13.58 -40.44
CA TYR A 26 -38.39 13.18 -39.04
C TYR A 26 -38.57 11.66 -38.89
N LYS A 27 -39.63 11.15 -39.55
CA LYS A 27 -39.93 9.69 -39.53
C LYS A 27 -38.76 8.87 -40.09
N SER A 28 -38.21 9.28 -41.23
CA SER A 28 -37.08 8.58 -41.83
C SER A 28 -35.82 8.59 -40.95
N ALA A 29 -35.51 9.73 -40.32
CA ALA A 29 -34.37 9.84 -39.39
C ALA A 29 -34.56 8.96 -38.16
N THR A 30 -35.77 8.87 -37.60
CA THR A 30 -36.04 8.07 -36.39
C THR A 30 -36.12 6.57 -36.66
N THR A 31 -36.49 6.16 -37.87
CA THR A 31 -36.66 4.72 -38.22
C THR A 31 -35.43 4.13 -38.93
N THR A 32 -34.50 4.93 -39.46
CA THR A 32 -33.31 4.44 -40.14
C THR A 32 -32.28 3.98 -39.12
N ALA A 33 -32.08 2.67 -38.99
CA ALA A 33 -31.15 2.09 -38.04
C ALA A 33 -29.65 2.31 -38.42
N ASP A 34 -29.35 2.28 -39.72
CA ASP A 34 -27.98 2.49 -40.25
C ASP A 34 -27.57 3.94 -40.11
N ALA A 35 -26.58 4.22 -39.28
CA ALA A 35 -26.05 5.57 -39.00
C ALA A 35 -25.51 6.28 -40.25
N SER A 36 -24.87 5.51 -41.16
CA SER A 36 -24.33 6.07 -42.43
C SER A 36 -25.41 6.53 -43.38
N LYS A 37 -26.57 5.85 -43.36
CA LYS A 37 -27.74 6.25 -44.13
C LYS A 37 -28.59 7.30 -43.44
N ARG A 38 -28.60 7.32 -42.11
CA ARG A 38 -29.33 8.30 -41.29
C ARG A 38 -28.71 9.71 -41.36
N LEU A 39 -27.38 9.81 -41.41
CA LEU A 39 -26.68 11.09 -41.42
C LEU A 39 -27.12 11.99 -42.60
N PRO A 40 -27.18 11.55 -43.86
CA PRO A 40 -27.69 12.35 -44.98
C PRO A 40 -29.11 12.83 -44.80
N ILE A 41 -30.00 12.02 -44.22
CA ILE A 41 -31.38 12.39 -43.91
C ILE A 41 -31.43 13.56 -42.91
N LEU A 42 -30.63 13.46 -41.83
CA LEU A 42 -30.49 14.52 -40.83
C LEU A 42 -29.94 15.82 -41.43
N ASN A 43 -28.96 15.72 -42.31
CA ASN A 43 -28.41 16.89 -43.01
C ASN A 43 -29.44 17.56 -43.88
N THR A 44 -30.20 16.79 -44.67
CA THR A 44 -31.33 17.30 -45.47
C THR A 44 -32.38 17.95 -44.59
N TRP A 45 -32.73 17.36 -43.44
CA TRP A 45 -33.68 17.93 -42.50
C TRP A 45 -33.15 19.26 -41.92
N LYS A 46 -31.90 19.32 -41.51
CA LYS A 46 -31.26 20.54 -40.99
C LYS A 46 -31.22 21.66 -42.03
N GLU A 47 -30.93 21.33 -43.29
CA GLU A 47 -30.81 22.31 -44.38
C GLU A 47 -32.19 22.89 -44.74
N LYS A 48 -33.22 22.01 -44.91
CA LYS A 48 -34.55 22.44 -45.32
C LYS A 48 -35.35 23.12 -44.20
N TYR A 49 -35.12 22.69 -42.95
CA TYR A 49 -35.89 23.16 -41.80
C TYR A 49 -34.97 23.56 -40.64
N PRO A 50 -34.14 24.61 -40.81
CA PRO A 50 -33.21 25.05 -39.78
C PRO A 50 -33.92 25.47 -38.49
N GLU A 51 -35.10 26.09 -38.60
CA GLU A 51 -35.94 26.58 -37.50
C GLU A 51 -37.11 25.62 -37.21
N SER A 52 -36.84 24.32 -37.21
CA SER A 52 -37.80 23.30 -36.82
C SER A 52 -38.13 23.36 -35.31
N ASP A 53 -39.38 23.16 -34.93
CA ASP A 53 -39.79 22.96 -33.54
C ASP A 53 -39.16 21.67 -32.95
N PHE A 54 -38.69 20.73 -33.80
CA PHE A 54 -38.02 19.49 -33.48
C PHE A 54 -36.47 19.57 -33.57
N LYS A 55 -35.93 20.79 -33.46
CA LYS A 55 -34.48 20.98 -33.54
C LYS A 55 -33.71 20.21 -32.46
N GLU A 56 -34.23 20.18 -31.23
CA GLU A 56 -33.61 19.45 -30.12
C GLU A 56 -33.62 17.93 -30.38
N GLU A 57 -34.76 17.36 -30.81
CA GLU A 57 -34.86 15.94 -31.16
C GLU A 57 -33.93 15.57 -32.32
N ARG A 58 -33.82 16.42 -33.33
CA ARG A 58 -32.90 16.25 -34.45
C ARG A 58 -31.45 16.21 -33.97
N LEU A 59 -31.06 17.08 -33.04
CA LEU A 59 -29.71 17.10 -32.45
C LEU A 59 -29.44 15.85 -31.61
N LEU A 60 -30.44 15.36 -30.86
CA LEU A 60 -30.30 14.08 -30.14
C LEU A 60 -30.11 12.90 -31.09
N ILE A 61 -30.79 12.89 -32.24
CA ILE A 61 -30.56 11.86 -33.26
C ILE A 61 -29.18 12.02 -33.90
N TYR A 62 -28.68 13.24 -34.14
CA TYR A 62 -27.32 13.46 -34.56
C TYR A 62 -26.33 12.93 -33.55
N LEU A 63 -26.51 13.19 -32.27
CA LEU A 63 -25.61 12.75 -31.17
C LEU A 63 -25.43 11.24 -31.21
N THR A 64 -26.54 10.48 -31.25
CA THR A 64 -26.51 9.02 -31.34
C THR A 64 -25.95 8.51 -32.67
N THR A 65 -26.15 9.26 -33.76
CA THR A 65 -25.62 8.96 -35.09
C THR A 65 -24.10 9.11 -35.09
N TYR A 66 -23.57 10.21 -34.56
CA TYR A 66 -22.13 10.44 -34.44
C TYR A 66 -21.45 9.47 -33.49
N GLN A 67 -22.16 9.05 -32.43
CA GLN A 67 -21.67 7.97 -31.54
C GLN A 67 -21.51 6.67 -32.31
N ALA A 68 -22.51 6.26 -33.08
CA ALA A 68 -22.45 5.03 -33.89
C ALA A 68 -21.39 5.09 -35.01
N LEU A 69 -21.10 6.28 -35.52
CA LEU A 69 -20.04 6.53 -36.52
C LEU A 69 -18.67 6.79 -35.90
N ASN A 70 -18.53 6.71 -34.59
CA ASN A 70 -17.29 7.01 -33.85
C ASN A 70 -16.68 8.38 -34.20
N GLN A 71 -17.52 9.42 -34.19
CA GLN A 71 -17.14 10.81 -34.50
C GLN A 71 -17.17 11.71 -33.25
N PRO A 72 -16.22 11.55 -32.29
CA PRO A 72 -16.28 12.21 -30.99
C PRO A 72 -16.26 13.74 -31.06
N ALA A 73 -15.52 14.32 -32.05
CA ALA A 73 -15.54 15.78 -32.26
C ALA A 73 -16.94 16.30 -32.55
N LYS A 74 -17.68 15.61 -33.43
CA LYS A 74 -19.07 15.96 -33.77
C LYS A 74 -20.03 15.72 -32.61
N MET A 75 -19.78 14.71 -31.79
CA MET A 75 -20.55 14.50 -30.58
C MET A 75 -20.39 15.68 -29.60
N VAL A 76 -19.16 16.18 -29.39
CA VAL A 76 -18.91 17.34 -28.52
C VAL A 76 -19.62 18.58 -29.03
N GLU A 77 -19.47 18.94 -30.33
CA GLU A 77 -20.13 20.08 -30.95
C GLU A 77 -21.66 19.98 -30.81
N THR A 78 -22.23 18.81 -31.10
CA THR A 78 -23.68 18.59 -31.03
C THR A 78 -24.19 18.66 -29.58
N ALA A 79 -23.48 18.05 -28.63
CA ALA A 79 -23.88 18.10 -27.22
C ALA A 79 -23.83 19.54 -26.67
N GLN A 80 -22.84 20.33 -27.06
CA GLN A 80 -22.78 21.75 -26.68
C GLN A 80 -23.95 22.56 -27.29
N GLU A 81 -24.34 22.28 -28.56
CA GLU A 81 -25.49 22.92 -29.18
C GLU A 81 -26.80 22.55 -28.44
N ILE A 82 -26.96 21.30 -28.05
CA ILE A 82 -28.11 20.85 -27.25
C ILE A 82 -28.12 21.58 -25.90
N LEU A 83 -27.01 21.62 -25.18
CA LEU A 83 -26.93 22.24 -23.85
C LEU A 83 -27.12 23.76 -23.88
N ALA A 84 -26.85 24.42 -25.00
CA ALA A 84 -27.15 25.82 -25.18
C ALA A 84 -28.67 26.07 -25.24
N MET A 85 -29.47 25.08 -25.68
CA MET A 85 -30.95 25.15 -25.74
C MET A 85 -31.58 24.60 -24.44
N ASN A 86 -31.06 23.48 -23.96
CA ASN A 86 -31.55 22.76 -22.77
C ASN A 86 -30.36 22.37 -21.87
N PRO A 87 -29.98 23.21 -20.91
CA PRO A 87 -28.82 22.98 -20.06
C PRO A 87 -28.87 21.71 -19.17
N LYS A 88 -30.07 21.09 -19.04
CA LYS A 88 -30.28 19.88 -18.24
C LYS A 88 -30.52 18.63 -19.09
N GLU A 89 -30.28 18.69 -20.39
CA GLU A 89 -30.53 17.56 -21.28
C GLU A 89 -29.54 16.41 -20.93
N ALA A 90 -30.11 15.29 -20.48
CA ALA A 90 -29.40 14.18 -19.88
C ALA A 90 -28.43 13.47 -20.83
N HIS A 91 -28.84 13.24 -22.10
CA HIS A 91 -27.98 12.53 -23.07
C HIS A 91 -26.79 13.34 -23.49
N ALA A 92 -26.94 14.68 -23.65
CA ALA A 92 -25.82 15.54 -23.96
C ALA A 92 -24.81 15.66 -22.81
N LEU A 93 -25.33 15.79 -21.57
CA LEU A 93 -24.48 15.79 -20.36
C LEU A 93 -23.77 14.46 -20.19
N LEU A 94 -24.47 13.33 -20.36
CA LEU A 94 -23.88 12.01 -20.28
C LEU A 94 -22.82 11.79 -21.37
N ALA A 95 -23.10 12.19 -22.62
CA ALA A 95 -22.15 12.07 -23.72
C ALA A 95 -20.85 12.83 -23.46
N LEU A 96 -20.92 14.08 -23.02
CA LEU A 96 -19.74 14.86 -22.66
C LEU A 96 -18.98 14.29 -21.46
N THR A 97 -19.72 13.79 -20.46
CA THR A 97 -19.11 13.14 -19.29
C THR A 97 -18.34 11.89 -19.69
N LEU A 98 -18.92 11.03 -20.54
CA LEU A 98 -18.26 9.83 -21.05
C LEU A 98 -17.05 10.15 -21.94
N LEU A 99 -17.14 11.20 -22.76
CA LEU A 99 -16.04 11.62 -23.63
C LEU A 99 -14.86 12.25 -22.89
N THR A 100 -15.03 12.69 -21.65
CA THR A 100 -13.98 13.35 -20.85
C THR A 100 -12.69 12.53 -20.80
N ALA A 101 -12.79 11.22 -20.66
CA ALA A 101 -11.65 10.32 -20.55
C ALA A 101 -11.08 9.83 -21.90
N THR A 102 -11.80 10.05 -22.99
CA THR A 102 -11.49 9.44 -24.29
C THR A 102 -11.20 10.44 -25.40
N TYR A 103 -11.69 11.67 -25.29
CA TYR A 103 -11.55 12.68 -26.32
C TYR A 103 -11.52 14.13 -25.77
N PRO A 104 -10.57 14.98 -26.24
CA PRO A 104 -9.42 14.61 -27.07
C PRO A 104 -8.38 13.79 -26.29
N ASN A 105 -7.51 13.09 -27.00
CA ASN A 105 -6.40 12.36 -26.40
C ASN A 105 -5.06 12.82 -27.00
N PRO A 106 -4.15 13.46 -26.21
CA PRO A 106 -4.28 13.76 -24.78
C PRO A 106 -5.35 14.82 -24.48
N PRO A 107 -5.90 14.85 -23.25
CA PRO A 107 -6.90 15.85 -22.87
C PRO A 107 -6.30 17.25 -22.80
N THR A 108 -7.08 18.27 -23.20
CA THR A 108 -6.72 19.68 -23.07
C THR A 108 -7.34 20.30 -21.82
N ALA A 109 -6.86 21.47 -21.40
CA ALA A 109 -7.46 22.20 -20.28
C ALA A 109 -8.95 22.49 -20.52
N ASP A 110 -9.32 22.87 -21.75
CA ASP A 110 -10.70 23.15 -22.14
C ASP A 110 -11.58 21.90 -22.12
N SER A 111 -11.08 20.76 -22.61
CA SER A 111 -11.83 19.50 -22.55
C SER A 111 -12.06 19.02 -21.13
N LEU A 112 -11.06 19.18 -20.24
CA LEU A 112 -11.22 18.85 -18.81
C LEU A 112 -12.22 19.79 -18.12
N ALA A 113 -12.21 21.08 -18.42
CA ALA A 113 -13.18 22.04 -17.89
C ALA A 113 -14.61 21.75 -18.39
N LEU A 114 -14.76 21.40 -19.68
CA LEU A 114 -16.04 20.98 -20.27
C LEU A 114 -16.56 19.70 -19.59
N GLY A 115 -15.70 18.71 -19.40
CA GLY A 115 -16.04 17.47 -18.72
C GLY A 115 -16.47 17.67 -17.26
N GLU A 116 -15.78 18.56 -16.54
CA GLU A 116 -16.13 18.92 -15.16
C GLU A 116 -17.52 19.56 -15.07
N LYS A 117 -17.81 20.51 -15.99
CA LYS A 117 -19.15 21.13 -16.10
C LYS A 117 -20.22 20.12 -16.47
N ALA A 118 -19.93 19.22 -17.40
CA ALA A 118 -20.86 18.17 -17.82
C ALA A 118 -21.16 17.18 -16.67
N ALA A 119 -20.13 16.73 -15.96
CA ALA A 119 -20.28 15.83 -14.81
C ALA A 119 -21.10 16.48 -13.67
N ALA A 120 -20.90 17.79 -13.42
CA ALA A 120 -21.71 18.53 -12.44
C ALA A 120 -23.17 18.63 -12.89
N GLY A 121 -23.41 18.99 -14.16
CA GLY A 121 -24.76 19.09 -14.73
C GLY A 121 -25.49 17.73 -14.77
N LEU A 122 -24.75 16.65 -15.04
CA LEU A 122 -25.32 15.30 -15.09
C LEU A 122 -25.95 14.87 -13.76
N LEU A 123 -25.37 15.24 -12.63
CA LEU A 123 -25.94 14.95 -11.31
C LEU A 123 -27.30 15.63 -11.09
N GLU A 124 -27.53 16.79 -11.75
CA GLU A 124 -28.76 17.57 -11.67
C GLU A 124 -29.75 17.27 -12.83
N ALA A 125 -29.34 16.40 -13.76
CA ALA A 125 -30.14 16.08 -14.93
C ALA A 125 -31.35 15.24 -14.57
N ASP A 126 -32.49 15.52 -15.27
CA ASP A 126 -33.72 14.75 -15.14
C ASP A 126 -33.54 13.36 -15.75
N LYS A 127 -34.34 12.39 -15.27
CA LYS A 127 -34.27 11.02 -15.76
C LYS A 127 -34.82 10.93 -17.20
N PRO A 128 -34.03 10.39 -18.16
CA PRO A 128 -34.51 10.10 -19.49
C PRO A 128 -35.72 9.13 -19.47
N ALA A 129 -36.66 9.30 -20.41
CA ALA A 129 -37.87 8.52 -20.42
C ALA A 129 -37.67 7.01 -20.63
N GLU A 130 -36.60 6.63 -21.33
CA GLU A 130 -36.22 5.24 -21.58
C GLU A 130 -35.59 4.55 -20.39
N VAL A 131 -35.10 5.29 -19.37
CA VAL A 131 -34.55 4.72 -18.12
C VAL A 131 -35.72 4.31 -17.23
N LYS A 132 -35.80 3.02 -16.89
CA LYS A 132 -36.96 2.41 -16.23
C LYS A 132 -37.29 3.02 -14.87
N ASP A 133 -36.28 3.20 -14.02
CA ASP A 133 -36.49 3.63 -12.64
C ASP A 133 -35.44 4.66 -12.19
N ASP A 134 -35.79 5.41 -11.15
CA ASP A 134 -34.96 6.50 -10.62
C ASP A 134 -33.68 5.99 -9.96
N ALA A 135 -33.67 4.77 -9.39
CA ALA A 135 -32.48 4.20 -8.76
C ALA A 135 -31.44 3.86 -9.81
N THR A 136 -31.83 3.26 -10.92
CA THR A 136 -30.98 3.00 -12.09
C THR A 136 -30.39 4.30 -12.64
N TRP A 137 -31.22 5.34 -12.82
CA TRP A 137 -30.74 6.63 -13.30
C TRP A 137 -29.76 7.28 -12.31
N LYS A 138 -30.11 7.28 -11.02
CA LYS A 138 -29.23 7.79 -9.97
C LYS A 138 -27.86 7.11 -10.02
N LYS A 139 -27.85 5.78 -10.14
CA LYS A 139 -26.60 5.02 -10.23
C LYS A 139 -25.78 5.40 -11.47
N ILE A 140 -26.40 5.46 -12.65
CA ILE A 140 -25.71 5.83 -13.90
C ILE A 140 -25.05 7.19 -13.76
N LYS A 141 -25.83 8.22 -13.40
CA LYS A 141 -25.32 9.60 -13.35
C LYS A 141 -24.25 9.79 -12.26
N THR A 142 -24.39 9.14 -11.11
CA THR A 142 -23.40 9.16 -10.03
C THR A 142 -22.10 8.50 -10.47
N ASP A 143 -22.17 7.26 -10.97
CA ASP A 143 -20.98 6.51 -11.38
C ASP A 143 -20.21 7.23 -12.49
N GLU A 144 -20.89 7.74 -13.52
CA GLU A 144 -20.22 8.41 -14.64
C GLU A 144 -19.66 9.78 -14.24
N ALA A 145 -20.33 10.52 -13.37
CA ALA A 145 -19.82 11.79 -12.86
C ALA A 145 -18.55 11.58 -12.01
N HIS A 146 -18.53 10.60 -11.11
CA HIS A 146 -17.36 10.28 -10.32
C HIS A 146 -16.17 9.82 -11.17
N LYS A 147 -16.41 8.93 -12.16
CA LYS A 147 -15.37 8.50 -13.12
C LYS A 147 -14.72 9.69 -13.83
N ALA A 148 -15.54 10.60 -14.36
CA ALA A 148 -15.05 11.78 -15.04
C ALA A 148 -14.21 12.68 -14.10
N ARG A 149 -14.69 12.95 -12.88
CA ARG A 149 -13.99 13.79 -11.90
C ARG A 149 -12.67 13.19 -11.45
N VAL A 150 -12.63 11.88 -11.21
CA VAL A 150 -11.38 11.17 -10.91
C VAL A 150 -10.40 11.30 -12.07
N PHE A 151 -10.86 11.05 -13.31
CA PHE A 151 -10.01 11.20 -14.49
C PHE A 151 -9.45 12.62 -14.61
N ILE A 152 -10.31 13.65 -14.43
CA ILE A 152 -9.91 15.08 -14.48
C ILE A 152 -8.84 15.39 -13.44
N ALA A 153 -9.04 14.93 -12.19
CA ALA A 153 -8.09 15.15 -11.11
C ALA A 153 -6.73 14.50 -11.41
N MET A 154 -6.73 13.26 -11.90
CA MET A 154 -5.50 12.56 -12.28
C MET A 154 -4.81 13.23 -13.48
N ALA A 155 -5.55 13.65 -14.49
CA ALA A 155 -5.02 14.38 -15.65
C ALA A 155 -4.38 15.72 -15.24
N ARG A 156 -4.92 16.38 -14.23
CA ARG A 156 -4.36 17.60 -13.61
C ARG A 156 -3.22 17.32 -12.63
N LYS A 157 -2.83 16.05 -12.41
CA LYS A 157 -1.82 15.63 -11.44
C LYS A 157 -2.17 16.00 -9.99
N GLN A 158 -3.43 15.82 -9.63
CA GLN A 158 -4.00 16.11 -8.32
C GLN A 158 -4.53 14.80 -7.67
N PRO A 159 -3.65 13.87 -7.26
CA PRO A 159 -4.07 12.58 -6.72
C PRO A 159 -4.90 12.73 -5.44
N GLU A 160 -4.63 13.74 -4.61
CA GLU A 160 -5.41 14.00 -3.39
C GLU A 160 -6.88 14.38 -3.71
N VAL A 161 -7.11 15.10 -4.81
CA VAL A 161 -8.48 15.42 -5.27
C VAL A 161 -9.16 14.17 -5.81
N ALA A 162 -8.44 13.34 -6.55
CA ALA A 162 -8.95 12.05 -7.04
C ALA A 162 -9.32 11.11 -5.88
N GLU A 163 -8.49 11.07 -4.83
CA GLU A 163 -8.75 10.30 -3.62
C GLU A 163 -10.05 10.74 -2.93
N GLN A 164 -10.21 12.05 -2.71
CA GLN A 164 -11.45 12.58 -2.11
C GLN A 164 -12.70 12.21 -2.92
N GLU A 165 -12.59 12.20 -4.25
CA GLU A 165 -13.68 11.80 -5.11
C GLU A 165 -13.97 10.30 -5.04
N TYR A 166 -12.93 9.44 -4.96
CA TYR A 166 -13.11 8.01 -4.71
C TYR A 166 -13.76 7.72 -3.37
N VAL A 167 -13.39 8.44 -2.30
CA VAL A 167 -13.99 8.28 -0.98
C VAL A 167 -15.49 8.61 -1.01
N LYS A 168 -15.89 9.69 -1.68
CA LYS A 168 -17.31 10.04 -1.87
C LYS A 168 -18.04 8.94 -2.65
N TRP A 169 -17.45 8.51 -3.76
CA TRP A 169 -18.03 7.46 -4.60
C TRP A 169 -18.17 6.14 -3.85
N LEU A 170 -17.16 5.76 -3.07
CA LEU A 170 -17.22 4.54 -2.25
C LEU A 170 -18.29 4.61 -1.14
N ALA A 171 -18.56 5.80 -0.60
CA ALA A 171 -19.64 6.00 0.35
C ALA A 171 -21.04 5.83 -0.29
N GLU A 172 -21.19 6.18 -1.57
CA GLU A 172 -22.44 6.05 -2.33
C GLU A 172 -22.63 4.65 -2.94
N SER A 173 -21.54 3.97 -3.28
CA SER A 173 -21.52 2.66 -3.95
C SER A 173 -20.53 1.70 -3.31
N PRO A 174 -20.69 1.35 -2.02
CA PRO A 174 -19.71 0.57 -1.28
C PRO A 174 -19.53 -0.87 -1.79
N GLU A 175 -20.50 -1.41 -2.52
CA GLU A 175 -20.43 -2.75 -3.09
C GLU A 175 -19.53 -2.87 -4.34
N GLN A 176 -19.05 -1.74 -4.90
CA GLN A 176 -18.31 -1.72 -6.15
C GLN A 176 -16.80 -1.91 -5.93
N ALA A 177 -16.29 -3.07 -6.27
CA ALA A 177 -14.87 -3.43 -6.08
C ALA A 177 -13.89 -2.55 -6.87
N HIS A 178 -14.28 -2.10 -8.08
CA HIS A 178 -13.43 -1.26 -8.92
C HIS A 178 -13.13 0.11 -8.29
N ILE A 179 -14.03 0.64 -7.45
CA ILE A 179 -13.82 1.90 -6.73
C ILE A 179 -12.69 1.72 -5.70
N SER A 180 -12.75 0.65 -4.91
CA SER A 180 -11.67 0.33 -3.96
C SER A 180 -10.34 0.10 -4.67
N TYR A 181 -10.33 -0.59 -5.81
CA TYR A 181 -9.10 -0.76 -6.61
C TYR A 181 -8.53 0.58 -7.08
N GLY A 182 -9.39 1.45 -7.60
CA GLY A 182 -8.99 2.79 -8.04
C GLY A 182 -8.45 3.65 -6.89
N LEU A 183 -9.10 3.61 -5.73
CA LEU A 183 -8.65 4.32 -4.53
C LEU A 183 -7.26 3.83 -4.07
N GLY A 184 -7.05 2.51 -4.00
CA GLY A 184 -5.74 1.96 -3.66
C GLY A 184 -4.64 2.38 -4.63
N ASN A 185 -4.93 2.42 -5.93
CA ASN A 185 -3.98 2.90 -6.95
C ASN A 185 -3.69 4.41 -6.83
N THR A 186 -4.68 5.20 -6.45
CA THR A 186 -4.52 6.65 -6.22
C THR A 186 -3.62 6.91 -5.02
N ILE A 187 -3.82 6.18 -3.90
CA ILE A 187 -2.94 6.24 -2.72
C ILE A 187 -1.50 5.83 -3.09
N LEU A 188 -1.33 4.77 -3.90
CA LEU A 188 0.00 4.38 -4.38
C LEU A 188 0.68 5.50 -5.18
N ALA A 189 -0.09 6.22 -6.02
CA ALA A 189 0.43 7.30 -6.86
C ALA A 189 0.97 8.49 -6.06
N GLU A 190 0.54 8.68 -4.82
CA GLU A 190 1.08 9.68 -3.90
C GLU A 190 2.51 9.36 -3.42
N LYS A 191 2.95 8.09 -3.52
CA LYS A 191 4.28 7.62 -3.09
C LYS A 191 4.59 7.85 -1.60
N LYS A 192 3.56 7.92 -0.77
CA LYS A 192 3.66 8.07 0.69
C LYS A 192 3.68 6.69 1.35
N HIS A 193 4.86 6.24 1.79
CA HIS A 193 5.05 4.90 2.34
C HIS A 193 4.21 4.64 3.61
N GLU A 194 3.97 5.66 4.39
CA GLU A 194 3.12 5.61 5.59
C GLU A 194 1.67 5.23 5.28
N ARG A 195 1.23 5.41 4.03
CA ARG A 195 -0.12 5.09 3.57
C ARG A 195 -0.25 3.71 2.90
N TYR A 196 0.81 2.93 2.85
CA TYR A 196 0.77 1.60 2.20
C TYR A 196 -0.21 0.63 2.88
N SER A 197 -0.47 0.79 4.17
CA SER A 197 -1.50 0.00 4.87
C SER A 197 -2.90 0.26 4.30
N GLU A 198 -3.25 1.52 4.04
CA GLU A 198 -4.52 1.91 3.43
C GLU A 198 -4.64 1.38 1.99
N MET A 199 -3.58 1.54 1.21
CA MET A 199 -3.51 0.99 -0.15
C MET A 199 -3.77 -0.53 -0.15
N LEU A 200 -3.09 -1.28 0.73
CA LEU A 200 -3.27 -2.73 0.84
C LEU A 200 -4.68 -3.12 1.26
N PHE A 201 -5.30 -2.36 2.18
CA PHE A 201 -6.70 -2.55 2.57
C PHE A 201 -7.64 -2.45 1.36
N HIS A 202 -7.50 -1.40 0.55
CA HIS A 202 -8.36 -1.18 -0.61
C HIS A 202 -8.16 -2.23 -1.70
N TRP A 203 -6.93 -2.70 -1.92
CA TRP A 203 -6.68 -3.80 -2.85
C TRP A 203 -7.18 -5.14 -2.33
N ALA A 204 -7.03 -5.41 -1.03
CA ALA A 204 -7.62 -6.59 -0.40
C ALA A 204 -9.13 -6.61 -0.57
N ARG A 205 -9.79 -5.45 -0.37
CA ARG A 205 -11.22 -5.29 -0.58
C ARG A 205 -11.61 -5.56 -2.03
N ALA A 206 -10.92 -4.92 -2.99
CA ALA A 206 -11.19 -5.08 -4.41
C ALA A 206 -11.05 -6.54 -4.88
N ALA A 207 -10.03 -7.24 -4.38
CA ALA A 207 -9.78 -8.63 -4.70
C ALA A 207 -10.77 -9.62 -4.06
N SER A 208 -11.38 -9.25 -2.92
CA SER A 208 -12.13 -10.17 -2.07
C SER A 208 -13.64 -9.94 -2.06
N LEU A 209 -14.12 -8.79 -2.57
CA LEU A 209 -15.57 -8.54 -2.70
C LEU A 209 -16.22 -9.58 -3.60
N THR A 210 -17.45 -9.97 -3.22
CA THR A 210 -18.30 -10.91 -3.96
C THR A 210 -19.63 -10.24 -4.31
N GLY A 211 -20.38 -10.83 -5.21
CA GLY A 211 -21.68 -10.32 -5.64
C GLY A 211 -21.64 -9.42 -6.89
N PRO A 212 -22.70 -8.65 -7.18
CA PRO A 212 -22.85 -7.93 -8.45
C PRO A 212 -21.79 -6.85 -8.71
N GLY A 213 -21.23 -6.25 -7.65
CA GLY A 213 -20.20 -5.21 -7.74
C GLY A 213 -18.76 -5.74 -7.71
N ALA A 214 -18.58 -7.06 -7.61
CA ALA A 214 -17.26 -7.70 -7.57
C ALA A 214 -16.54 -7.60 -8.92
N LEU A 215 -15.22 -7.57 -8.88
CA LEU A 215 -14.41 -7.78 -10.08
C LEU A 215 -14.60 -9.22 -10.57
N GLN A 216 -14.56 -9.41 -11.88
CA GLN A 216 -14.86 -10.70 -12.49
C GLN A 216 -13.64 -11.30 -13.19
N GLY A 217 -13.60 -12.64 -13.18
CA GLY A 217 -12.72 -13.45 -14.01
C GLY A 217 -11.23 -13.17 -13.88
N PRO A 218 -10.51 -13.01 -15.00
CA PRO A 218 -9.05 -12.83 -15.00
C PRO A 218 -8.59 -11.58 -14.25
N LEU A 219 -9.36 -10.47 -14.31
CA LEU A 219 -9.01 -9.21 -13.66
C LEU A 219 -8.96 -9.35 -12.13
N GLN A 220 -9.95 -10.01 -11.53
CA GLN A 220 -9.96 -10.26 -10.09
C GLN A 220 -8.72 -11.05 -9.66
N LYS A 221 -8.39 -12.12 -10.38
CA LYS A 221 -7.21 -12.96 -10.11
C LYS A 221 -5.90 -12.18 -10.23
N GLN A 222 -5.80 -11.32 -11.23
CA GLN A 222 -4.62 -10.48 -11.43
C GLN A 222 -4.43 -9.48 -10.29
N ILE A 223 -5.50 -8.82 -9.88
CA ILE A 223 -5.47 -7.85 -8.75
C ILE A 223 -5.16 -8.57 -7.45
N ASP A 224 -5.73 -9.75 -7.24
CA ASP A 224 -5.45 -10.58 -6.07
C ASP A 224 -3.98 -10.99 -5.99
N ALA A 225 -3.41 -11.49 -7.07
CA ALA A 225 -2.00 -11.85 -7.14
C ALA A 225 -1.08 -10.65 -6.89
N TYR A 226 -1.44 -9.48 -7.44
CA TYR A 226 -0.69 -8.25 -7.22
C TYR A 226 -0.77 -7.78 -5.77
N PHE A 227 -1.96 -7.81 -5.16
CA PHE A 227 -2.16 -7.50 -3.75
C PHE A 227 -1.31 -8.39 -2.85
N VAL A 228 -1.37 -9.72 -3.03
CA VAL A 228 -0.57 -10.69 -2.25
C VAL A 228 0.92 -10.42 -2.39
N LYS A 229 1.40 -10.16 -3.62
CA LYS A 229 2.79 -9.81 -3.87
C LYS A 229 3.23 -8.55 -3.10
N GLN A 230 2.42 -7.51 -3.12
CA GLN A 230 2.72 -6.25 -2.43
C GLN A 230 2.68 -6.42 -0.91
N TYR A 231 1.66 -7.11 -0.38
CA TYR A 231 1.57 -7.45 1.04
C TYR A 231 2.83 -8.20 1.51
N THR A 232 3.20 -9.27 0.81
CA THR A 232 4.39 -10.07 1.15
C THR A 232 5.69 -9.26 1.04
N SER A 233 5.77 -8.32 0.08
CA SER A 233 6.93 -7.44 -0.06
C SER A 233 7.09 -6.50 1.14
N ILE A 234 5.99 -5.95 1.64
CA ILE A 234 5.96 -4.95 2.72
C ILE A 234 6.05 -5.62 4.10
N HIS A 235 5.17 -6.57 4.36
CA HIS A 235 5.00 -7.24 5.66
C HIS A 235 5.85 -8.51 5.80
N GLY A 236 5.95 -9.29 4.75
CA GLY A 236 6.49 -10.64 4.77
C GLY A 236 5.42 -11.68 4.45
N PRO A 237 5.80 -12.96 4.29
CA PRO A 237 4.86 -14.04 4.10
C PRO A 237 4.07 -14.27 5.40
N ASP A 238 2.75 -14.08 5.35
CA ASP A 238 1.82 -14.26 6.47
C ASP A 238 0.42 -14.58 5.93
N GLU A 239 0.10 -15.86 5.83
CA GLU A 239 -1.19 -16.33 5.33
C GLU A 239 -2.36 -15.98 6.27
N ALA A 240 -2.11 -15.99 7.58
CA ALA A 240 -3.13 -15.65 8.58
C ALA A 240 -3.50 -14.16 8.48
N GLY A 241 -2.50 -13.28 8.45
CA GLY A 241 -2.70 -11.84 8.30
C GLY A 241 -3.35 -11.47 6.96
N LEU A 242 -3.00 -12.15 5.87
CA LEU A 242 -3.68 -11.99 4.58
C LEU A 242 -5.17 -12.33 4.67
N LYS A 243 -5.52 -13.43 5.36
CA LYS A 243 -6.91 -13.85 5.56
C LYS A 243 -7.68 -12.85 6.41
N GLU A 244 -7.08 -12.39 7.50
CA GLU A 244 -7.68 -11.38 8.39
C GLU A 244 -7.88 -10.06 7.68
N LEU A 245 -6.89 -9.59 6.92
CA LEU A 245 -6.99 -8.36 6.13
C LEU A 245 -8.12 -8.43 5.10
N ARG A 246 -8.26 -9.55 4.38
CA ARG A 246 -9.37 -9.75 3.43
C ARG A 246 -10.73 -9.70 4.12
N ALA A 247 -10.88 -10.39 5.25
CA ALA A 247 -12.11 -10.40 6.02
C ALA A 247 -12.47 -8.99 6.53
N LEU A 248 -11.51 -8.27 7.08
CA LEU A 248 -11.68 -6.90 7.52
C LEU A 248 -12.08 -5.98 6.35
N ALA A 249 -11.37 -6.06 5.24
CA ALA A 249 -11.59 -5.20 4.08
C ALA A 249 -12.94 -5.42 3.41
N VAL A 250 -13.50 -6.63 3.45
CA VAL A 250 -14.85 -6.92 2.94
C VAL A 250 -15.92 -6.40 3.90
N SER A 251 -15.67 -6.41 5.21
CA SER A 251 -16.66 -6.03 6.21
C SER A 251 -17.01 -4.53 6.22
N GLN A 252 -16.13 -3.68 5.71
CA GLN A 252 -16.32 -2.23 5.70
C GLN A 252 -15.62 -1.55 4.51
N PRO A 253 -16.14 -0.40 4.02
CA PRO A 253 -15.59 0.25 2.82
C PRO A 253 -14.25 0.96 3.05
N MET A 254 -14.00 1.42 4.27
CA MET A 254 -12.78 2.16 4.63
C MET A 254 -12.03 1.44 5.76
N PRO A 255 -10.71 1.56 5.85
CA PRO A 255 -9.97 1.02 6.98
C PRO A 255 -10.39 1.70 8.30
N PRO A 256 -10.38 0.97 9.42
CA PRO A 256 -10.67 1.57 10.72
C PRO A 256 -9.62 2.59 11.11
N ALA A 257 -9.98 3.51 12.00
CA ALA A 257 -9.04 4.51 12.52
C ALA A 257 -7.80 3.85 13.14
N GLY A 258 -6.61 4.32 12.76
CA GLY A 258 -5.35 3.76 13.24
C GLY A 258 -4.95 2.41 12.61
N PHE A 259 -5.65 1.98 11.57
CA PHE A 259 -5.29 0.75 10.84
C PHE A 259 -3.86 0.80 10.31
N LYS A 260 -3.07 -0.21 10.67
CA LYS A 260 -1.68 -0.30 10.26
C LYS A 260 -1.25 -1.75 10.06
N ILE A 261 -0.60 -2.02 8.96
CA ILE A 261 0.11 -3.26 8.67
C ILE A 261 1.59 -2.99 8.96
N LYS A 262 2.17 -3.72 9.91
CA LYS A 262 3.58 -3.57 10.25
C LYS A 262 4.45 -4.00 9.07
N THR A 263 5.48 -3.24 8.80
CA THR A 263 6.50 -3.61 7.82
C THR A 263 7.49 -4.64 8.40
N LYS A 264 8.21 -5.33 7.54
CA LYS A 264 9.32 -6.23 7.95
C LYS A 264 10.30 -5.54 8.88
N GLY A 265 10.68 -4.31 8.54
CA GLY A 265 11.64 -3.54 9.35
C GLY A 265 11.09 -3.19 10.74
N GLU A 266 9.80 -2.82 10.84
CA GLU A 266 9.17 -2.55 12.13
C GLU A 266 9.07 -3.80 13.00
N MET A 267 8.72 -4.95 12.42
CA MET A 267 8.68 -6.23 13.15
C MET A 267 10.06 -6.68 13.61
N GLU A 268 11.07 -6.46 12.78
CA GLU A 268 12.46 -6.76 13.14
C GLU A 268 12.96 -5.85 14.26
N ALA A 269 12.68 -4.55 14.20
CA ALA A 269 13.01 -3.60 15.26
C ALA A 269 12.32 -3.96 16.60
N GLU A 270 11.03 -4.28 16.57
CA GLU A 270 10.30 -4.75 17.76
C GLU A 270 10.88 -6.06 18.33
N ASN A 271 11.26 -6.98 17.45
CA ASN A 271 11.88 -8.23 17.88
C ASN A 271 13.25 -8.00 18.52
N GLN A 272 14.06 -7.12 17.93
CA GLN A 272 15.36 -6.71 18.51
C GLN A 272 15.16 -6.02 19.87
N GLU A 273 14.21 -5.10 20.00
CA GLU A 273 13.90 -4.46 21.26
C GLU A 273 13.42 -5.45 22.32
N ARG A 274 12.56 -6.41 21.94
CA ARG A 274 12.11 -7.48 22.84
C ARG A 274 13.27 -8.35 23.29
N MET A 275 14.16 -8.75 22.39
CA MET A 275 15.35 -9.52 22.71
C MET A 275 16.30 -8.74 23.63
N ALA A 276 16.49 -7.45 23.33
CA ALA A 276 17.32 -6.58 24.17
C ALA A 276 16.78 -6.41 25.60
N LYS A 277 15.46 -6.38 25.75
CA LYS A 277 14.81 -6.35 27.08
C LYS A 277 14.89 -7.70 27.81
N ALA A 278 14.75 -8.80 27.07
CA ALA A 278 14.75 -10.14 27.65
C ALA A 278 16.17 -10.63 28.02
N ASP A 279 17.16 -10.35 27.17
CA ASP A 279 18.57 -10.70 27.40
C ASP A 279 19.47 -9.57 26.82
N PRO A 280 19.72 -8.51 27.59
CA PRO A 280 20.54 -7.38 27.17
C PRO A 280 21.96 -7.78 26.74
N GLN A 281 22.52 -8.81 27.40
CA GLN A 281 23.85 -9.29 27.12
C GLN A 281 23.94 -9.99 25.76
N LEU A 282 22.96 -10.88 25.44
CA LEU A 282 22.92 -11.56 24.16
C LEU A 282 22.64 -10.59 23.01
N ALA A 283 21.78 -9.60 23.25
CA ALA A 283 21.48 -8.55 22.27
C ALA A 283 22.73 -7.71 21.97
N LEU A 284 23.48 -7.28 23.01
CA LEU A 284 24.73 -6.54 22.84
C LEU A 284 25.78 -7.38 22.08
N TRP A 285 25.92 -8.65 22.46
CA TRP A 285 26.86 -9.57 21.80
C TRP A 285 26.52 -9.73 20.32
N LYS A 286 25.23 -9.96 20.00
CA LYS A 286 24.76 -10.08 18.62
C LYS A 286 25.06 -8.82 17.80
N THR A 287 24.81 -7.64 18.36
CA THR A 287 25.11 -6.36 17.71
C THR A 287 26.60 -6.24 17.37
N ILE A 288 27.49 -6.57 18.32
CA ILE A 288 28.94 -6.54 18.10
C ILE A 288 29.34 -7.54 17.00
N LYS A 289 28.83 -8.77 17.07
CA LYS A 289 29.10 -9.83 16.10
C LYS A 289 28.67 -9.45 14.70
N ASP A 290 27.42 -8.95 14.55
CA ASP A 290 26.85 -8.54 13.25
C ASP A 290 27.67 -7.40 12.62
N GLN A 291 28.14 -6.43 13.43
CA GLN A 291 29.00 -5.36 12.95
C GLN A 291 30.38 -5.90 12.51
N LEU A 292 31.00 -6.77 13.29
CA LEU A 292 32.30 -7.36 12.96
C LEU A 292 32.24 -8.27 11.72
N THR A 293 31.14 -8.95 11.48
CA THR A 293 30.94 -9.81 10.30
C THR A 293 30.46 -9.04 9.06
N SER A 294 30.08 -7.78 9.19
CA SER A 294 29.66 -6.92 8.08
C SER A 294 30.80 -6.63 7.09
N ALA A 295 30.47 -5.99 5.96
CA ALA A 295 31.48 -5.57 4.97
C ALA A 295 32.54 -4.64 5.56
N ASN A 296 32.19 -3.80 6.54
CA ASN A 296 33.07 -2.83 7.21
C ASN A 296 33.62 -3.36 8.55
N GLY A 297 33.54 -4.67 8.80
CA GLY A 297 33.87 -5.26 10.10
C GLY A 297 35.31 -5.00 10.57
N GLU A 298 36.30 -5.00 9.68
CA GLU A 298 37.72 -4.69 10.00
C GLU A 298 37.86 -3.24 10.47
N GLN A 299 37.25 -2.30 9.75
CA GLN A 299 37.28 -0.89 10.15
C GLN A 299 36.57 -0.69 11.51
N TYR A 300 35.42 -1.31 11.71
CA TYR A 300 34.71 -1.26 12.98
C TYR A 300 35.52 -1.85 14.12
N PHE A 301 36.24 -2.96 13.89
CA PHE A 301 37.14 -3.53 14.89
C PHE A 301 38.23 -2.53 15.30
N GLU A 302 38.97 -1.99 14.34
CA GLU A 302 40.13 -1.11 14.64
C GLU A 302 39.71 0.23 15.29
N THR A 303 38.50 0.76 14.93
CA THR A 303 38.07 2.09 15.40
C THR A 303 37.22 2.06 16.67
N SER A 304 36.51 0.96 16.95
CA SER A 304 35.48 0.93 17.98
C SER A 304 35.54 -0.24 18.96
N VAL A 305 36.23 -1.31 18.60
CA VAL A 305 36.24 -2.55 19.40
C VAL A 305 37.61 -2.83 20.00
N LYS A 306 38.63 -2.74 19.21
CA LYS A 306 40.02 -3.03 19.65
C LYS A 306 40.46 -2.08 20.75
N GLY A 307 40.93 -2.62 21.85
CA GLY A 307 41.37 -1.84 23.00
C GLY A 307 40.24 -1.28 23.89
N ALA A 308 38.97 -1.46 23.51
CA ALA A 308 37.83 -1.06 24.33
C ALA A 308 37.60 -2.07 25.48
N GLY A 309 37.29 -1.60 26.67
CA GLY A 309 36.82 -2.47 27.77
C GLY A 309 35.43 -2.97 27.52
N LEU A 310 35.23 -4.20 27.06
CA LEU A 310 33.92 -4.75 26.77
C LEU A 310 33.45 -5.76 27.85
N PRO A 311 32.13 -5.75 28.16
CA PRO A 311 31.03 -4.97 27.59
C PRO A 311 30.91 -3.53 28.07
N GLY A 312 31.74 -3.05 29.00
CA GLY A 312 31.87 -1.65 29.38
C GLY A 312 30.66 -0.99 30.04
N GLY A 313 29.70 -1.77 30.52
CA GLY A 313 28.44 -1.27 31.11
C GLY A 313 27.39 -0.85 30.08
N ALA A 314 27.61 -1.07 28.79
CA ALA A 314 26.65 -0.77 27.76
C ALA A 314 25.31 -1.49 28.02
N ASN A 315 24.20 -0.77 27.97
CA ASN A 315 22.85 -1.29 28.28
C ASN A 315 22.74 -2.00 29.64
N GLY A 316 23.60 -1.61 30.65
CA GLY A 316 23.64 -2.23 31.95
C GLY A 316 24.41 -3.56 32.01
N VAL A 317 25.02 -3.99 30.91
CA VAL A 317 25.82 -5.22 30.83
C VAL A 317 27.23 -4.95 31.29
N THR A 318 27.66 -5.52 32.44
CA THR A 318 28.99 -5.35 32.98
C THR A 318 29.91 -6.52 32.64
N LYS A 319 29.38 -7.71 32.38
CA LYS A 319 30.13 -8.91 31.97
C LYS A 319 29.34 -9.65 30.88
N PHE A 320 30.05 -10.25 29.93
CA PHE A 320 29.48 -11.26 29.05
C PHE A 320 29.42 -12.60 29.75
N LYS A 321 28.40 -13.38 29.43
CA LYS A 321 28.20 -14.71 29.97
C LYS A 321 28.17 -15.74 28.84
N GLY A 322 28.95 -16.79 28.94
CA GLY A 322 28.99 -17.86 27.95
C GLY A 322 29.29 -19.21 28.58
N LYS A 323 29.35 -20.24 27.74
CA LYS A 323 29.69 -21.60 28.13
C LYS A 323 31.14 -21.93 27.72
N LEU A 324 31.92 -22.47 28.66
CA LEU A 324 33.24 -22.98 28.37
C LEU A 324 33.15 -24.15 27.39
N ILE A 325 33.86 -24.05 26.28
CA ILE A 325 33.98 -25.12 25.28
C ILE A 325 35.30 -25.88 25.46
N SER A 326 36.39 -25.14 25.57
CA SER A 326 37.72 -25.72 25.76
C SER A 326 38.66 -24.79 26.50
N GLN A 327 39.78 -25.34 26.95
CA GLN A 327 40.82 -24.61 27.69
C GLN A 327 42.21 -25.11 27.32
N LYS A 328 43.20 -24.22 27.32
CA LYS A 328 44.60 -24.53 27.02
C LYS A 328 45.56 -23.84 28.00
N PRO A 329 46.55 -24.58 28.60
CA PRO A 329 46.58 -26.04 28.69
C PRO A 329 45.39 -26.60 29.53
N ALA A 330 45.15 -27.90 29.49
CA ALA A 330 44.03 -28.54 30.19
C ALA A 330 44.06 -28.33 31.72
N LEU A 331 45.22 -28.13 32.31
CA LEU A 331 45.40 -27.77 33.71
C LEU A 331 46.12 -26.43 33.81
N ARG A 332 45.62 -25.52 34.65
CA ARG A 332 46.09 -24.15 34.79
C ARG A 332 46.11 -23.37 33.46
N PRO A 333 44.93 -23.27 32.81
CA PRO A 333 44.88 -22.67 31.48
C PRO A 333 45.24 -21.19 31.49
N LYS A 334 45.80 -20.76 30.35
CA LYS A 334 45.99 -19.36 29.97
C LYS A 334 45.06 -18.93 28.85
N GLU A 335 44.32 -19.88 28.30
CA GLU A 335 43.40 -19.62 27.22
C GLU A 335 42.07 -20.41 27.43
N LEU A 336 40.96 -19.75 27.31
CA LEU A 336 39.61 -20.37 27.34
C LEU A 336 38.89 -20.06 26.03
N VAL A 337 38.18 -21.02 25.48
CA VAL A 337 37.27 -20.84 24.38
C VAL A 337 35.84 -20.94 24.90
N VAL A 338 35.03 -19.92 24.59
CA VAL A 338 33.68 -19.74 25.14
C VAL A 338 32.67 -19.51 24.01
N GLY A 339 31.51 -20.10 24.14
CA GLY A 339 30.36 -19.81 23.30
C GLY A 339 29.36 -18.93 24.06
N ILE A 340 28.91 -17.83 23.44
CA ILE A 340 27.92 -16.88 23.99
C ILE A 340 26.55 -17.13 23.41
N SER A 341 26.41 -17.10 22.06
CA SER A 341 25.14 -17.29 21.38
C SER A 341 24.65 -18.73 21.46
N SER A 342 25.54 -19.68 21.53
CA SER A 342 25.28 -21.11 21.67
C SER A 342 26.37 -21.77 22.54
N PRO A 343 25.99 -22.76 23.38
CA PRO A 343 26.91 -23.46 24.25
C PRO A 343 27.99 -24.25 23.49
N ASP A 344 27.73 -24.62 22.23
CA ASP A 344 28.57 -25.52 21.45
C ASP A 344 29.32 -24.80 20.31
N THR A 345 29.08 -23.51 20.10
CA THR A 345 29.70 -22.73 19.03
C THR A 345 30.80 -21.86 19.60
N PRO A 346 32.10 -22.08 19.24
CA PRO A 346 33.17 -21.21 19.61
C PRO A 346 33.02 -19.80 19.05
N GLU A 347 32.98 -18.79 19.90
CA GLU A 347 32.82 -17.39 19.49
C GLU A 347 33.83 -16.45 20.13
N VAL A 348 34.36 -16.84 21.29
CA VAL A 348 35.28 -16.01 22.07
C VAL A 348 36.48 -16.83 22.51
N THR A 349 37.68 -16.21 22.39
CA THR A 349 38.89 -16.68 23.04
C THR A 349 39.29 -15.70 24.16
N LEU A 350 39.35 -16.15 25.40
CA LEU A 350 39.86 -15.37 26.54
C LEU A 350 41.32 -15.71 26.77
N LYS A 351 42.22 -14.76 26.76
CA LYS A 351 43.64 -14.88 27.04
C LYS A 351 43.98 -14.26 28.38
N PHE A 352 44.74 -14.97 29.18
CA PHE A 352 45.17 -14.56 30.51
C PHE A 352 46.70 -14.43 30.57
N GLU A 353 47.19 -13.34 31.12
CA GLU A 353 48.62 -13.20 31.39
C GLU A 353 49.11 -14.28 32.36
N ASN A 354 48.38 -14.47 33.45
CA ASN A 354 48.65 -15.47 34.47
C ASN A 354 47.69 -16.66 34.33
N ALA A 355 48.24 -17.89 34.49
CA ALA A 355 47.43 -19.10 34.40
C ALA A 355 46.37 -19.16 35.51
N LEU A 356 45.13 -19.48 35.13
CA LEU A 356 44.05 -19.73 36.07
C LEU A 356 44.30 -20.98 36.93
N PRO A 357 43.90 -21.01 38.21
CA PRO A 357 44.12 -22.17 39.07
C PRO A 357 43.21 -23.34 38.70
N GLY A 358 43.75 -24.56 38.71
CA GLY A 358 42.93 -25.78 38.49
C GLY A 358 42.49 -25.96 37.04
N LYS A 359 41.30 -26.48 36.88
CA LYS A 359 40.60 -26.68 35.59
C LYS A 359 39.06 -26.51 35.78
N ALA A 360 38.38 -26.28 34.68
CA ALA A 360 36.91 -26.33 34.64
C ALA A 360 36.45 -27.39 33.62
N GLU A 361 35.27 -27.91 33.81
CA GLU A 361 34.73 -28.86 32.85
C GLU A 361 34.02 -28.08 31.70
N PRO A 362 34.04 -28.59 30.48
CA PRO A 362 33.25 -28.03 29.39
C PRO A 362 31.76 -27.87 29.81
N GLY A 363 31.10 -26.82 29.33
CA GLY A 363 29.75 -26.45 29.73
C GLY A 363 29.66 -25.57 30.99
N THR A 364 30.80 -25.37 31.73
CA THR A 364 30.84 -24.42 32.84
C THR A 364 30.46 -23.03 32.38
N THR A 365 29.55 -22.34 33.11
CA THR A 365 29.21 -20.96 32.83
C THR A 365 30.32 -20.03 33.28
N ILE A 366 30.83 -19.21 32.36
CA ILE A 366 31.86 -18.22 32.59
C ILE A 366 31.25 -16.84 32.30
N GLU A 367 31.40 -15.92 33.24
CA GLU A 367 31.15 -14.51 33.03
C GLU A 367 32.48 -13.76 32.98
N PHE A 368 32.64 -12.87 32.01
CA PHE A 368 33.91 -12.19 31.79
C PHE A 368 33.71 -10.78 31.26
N GLU A 369 34.71 -9.94 31.54
CA GLU A 369 34.99 -8.68 30.88
C GLU A 369 36.45 -8.67 30.44
N GLY A 370 36.73 -7.96 29.37
CA GLY A 370 38.10 -7.91 28.85
C GLY A 370 38.26 -6.92 27.71
N VAL A 371 39.49 -6.86 27.18
CA VAL A 371 39.83 -5.94 26.10
C VAL A 371 40.02 -6.75 24.81
N PRO A 372 39.23 -6.52 23.77
CA PRO A 372 39.42 -7.19 22.49
C PRO A 372 40.77 -6.83 21.86
N SER A 373 41.52 -7.84 21.45
CA SER A 373 42.84 -7.68 20.86
C SER A 373 42.97 -8.20 19.43
N ALA A 374 42.11 -9.14 19.02
CA ALA A 374 42.10 -9.67 17.67
C ALA A 374 40.71 -10.27 17.34
N PHE A 375 40.34 -10.35 16.04
CA PHE A 375 39.20 -11.11 15.60
C PHE A 375 39.45 -11.82 14.26
N THR A 376 38.70 -12.87 13.99
CA THR A 376 38.58 -13.51 12.68
C THR A 376 37.11 -13.49 12.26
N LYS A 377 36.86 -13.33 10.95
CA LYS A 377 35.50 -13.24 10.40
C LYS A 377 34.91 -14.63 10.09
N GLU A 378 35.74 -15.54 9.55
CA GLU A 378 35.35 -16.90 9.16
C GLU A 378 36.48 -17.91 9.50
N PRO A 379 36.26 -18.85 10.45
CA PRO A 379 35.12 -18.84 11.40
C PRO A 379 35.22 -17.64 12.34
N PHE A 380 34.04 -17.13 12.77
CA PHE A 380 34.03 -15.98 13.67
C PHE A 380 34.65 -16.31 15.02
N MET A 381 35.57 -15.46 15.45
CA MET A 381 36.21 -15.56 16.77
C MET A 381 36.68 -14.19 17.21
N LEU A 382 36.25 -13.74 18.40
CA LEU A 382 36.75 -12.51 19.02
C LEU A 382 37.66 -12.86 20.18
N THR A 383 38.92 -12.38 20.16
CA THR A 383 39.90 -12.63 21.22
C THR A 383 39.93 -11.46 22.19
N PHE A 384 39.81 -11.77 23.48
CA PHE A 384 39.89 -10.81 24.57
C PHE A 384 41.15 -11.08 25.40
N ASP A 385 41.87 -10.03 25.75
CA ASP A 385 42.87 -10.04 26.81
C ASP A 385 42.15 -9.72 28.14
N VAL A 386 42.31 -10.61 29.13
CA VAL A 386 41.64 -10.53 30.43
C VAL A 386 42.71 -10.28 31.50
N GLU A 387 42.71 -9.10 32.09
CA GLU A 387 43.76 -8.57 32.96
C GLU A 387 43.79 -9.14 34.37
N GLY A 388 43.01 -10.12 34.70
CA GLY A 388 43.07 -10.67 36.04
C GLY A 388 41.91 -11.61 36.35
N LYS A 389 42.07 -12.29 37.45
CA LYS A 389 41.11 -13.28 37.94
C LYS A 389 39.77 -12.63 38.37
N ASP A 390 39.78 -11.39 38.78
CA ASP A 390 38.63 -10.58 39.18
C ASP A 390 37.73 -10.21 38.00
N LYS A 391 38.29 -10.20 36.78
CA LYS A 391 37.54 -9.96 35.52
C LYS A 391 36.76 -11.16 35.02
N ILE A 392 36.89 -12.31 35.66
CA ILE A 392 36.19 -13.55 35.33
C ILE A 392 35.43 -14.08 36.57
N THR A 393 34.18 -14.54 36.38
CA THR A 393 33.41 -15.25 37.40
C THR A 393 32.94 -16.61 36.86
N GLY A 394 32.54 -17.52 37.75
CA GLY A 394 32.15 -18.89 37.36
C GLY A 394 33.34 -19.87 37.22
N TRP A 395 34.58 -19.40 37.30
CA TRP A 395 35.75 -20.29 37.35
C TRP A 395 35.80 -21.02 38.69
N PRO A 396 35.95 -22.38 38.74
CA PRO A 396 35.93 -23.14 39.98
C PRO A 396 37.02 -22.71 40.96
N ALA A 397 36.69 -22.55 42.24
CA ALA A 397 37.64 -22.34 43.28
C ALA A 397 38.57 -23.57 43.41
N GLN A 398 39.88 -23.33 43.55
CA GLN A 398 40.82 -24.43 43.75
C GLN A 398 40.48 -25.17 45.07
N ALA A 399 40.21 -26.48 45.00
CA ALA A 399 40.11 -27.26 46.22
C ALA A 399 41.42 -27.11 47.04
N PRO A 400 41.32 -26.90 48.36
CA PRO A 400 42.50 -26.79 49.16
C PRO A 400 43.36 -28.09 49.01
N PRO A 401 44.71 -27.98 48.95
CA PRO A 401 45.55 -29.14 48.73
C PRO A 401 45.26 -30.17 49.84
N ALA A 402 45.02 -31.42 49.43
CA ALA A 402 44.79 -32.50 50.38
C ALA A 402 45.97 -32.54 51.36
N LYS A 403 45.68 -32.37 52.66
CA LYS A 403 46.68 -32.49 53.70
C LYS A 403 47.35 -33.86 53.52
N LYS A 404 48.69 -33.88 53.21
CA LYS A 404 49.44 -35.13 53.17
C LYS A 404 49.29 -35.81 54.54
N ALA A 405 48.71 -37.01 54.52
CA ALA A 405 48.61 -37.84 55.71
C ALA A 405 50.06 -38.12 56.27
N VAL A 406 50.35 -37.62 57.44
CA VAL A 406 51.56 -37.91 58.13
C VAL A 406 51.54 -39.35 58.60
N VAL A 407 52.20 -40.25 57.86
CA VAL A 407 52.41 -41.64 58.27
C VAL A 407 53.33 -41.63 59.47
N ARG A 408 52.73 -41.72 60.65
CA ARG A 408 53.51 -41.98 61.86
C ARG A 408 54.05 -43.45 61.82
N LYS A 409 55.33 -43.60 61.53
CA LYS A 409 56.05 -44.87 61.75
C LYS A 409 56.00 -45.17 63.24
N LYS A 410 55.28 -46.23 63.67
CA LYS A 410 55.48 -46.87 65.00
C LYS A 410 56.83 -47.49 65.00
N LYS A 411 57.67 -47.04 65.90
CA LYS A 411 58.88 -47.80 66.33
C LYS A 411 58.40 -48.96 67.23
N GLN A 412 58.85 -50.18 66.91
CA GLN A 412 58.95 -51.27 67.83
C GLN A 412 60.07 -51.04 68.88
#